data_3d1496e2976830b29eaaa3fcb0baf76f
#
_entry.id   3d1496e2976830b29eaaa3fcb0baf76f
#
_cell.length_a   1.000
_cell.length_b   1.000
_cell.length_c   1.000
_cell.angle_alpha   90.00
_cell.angle_beta   90.00
_cell.angle_gamma   90.00
#
_symmetry.space_group_name_H-M   'P 1'
#
loop_
_entity.id
_entity.type
_entity.pdbx_description
1 polymer ?
#
loop_
_entity_poly.entity_id
_entity_poly.type
_entity_poly.pdbx_seq_one_letter_code
_entity_poly.pdbx_strand_id
1 'polypeptide(L)'
;MKSFTSRLWKTSIILTAFIFSLPIMTILSSFIEPSGENWEHLKDSVLSEYIYNSLLLTSGVGVGALVIGVSTAWLTTMCKFPGKKLFVWLLLLPMAMPAYIVAYTYTGMFDYAGPVQTAIRSWTGWGLRDYYFPQIRSLGGAIVMLSLVLYPYVYLLARTAFLQQSVGVIEVSRSLNCSPWQSFYWVGLPLARPAVAAGLSLALMELSLIHI
;
A
#
# COMPACT_ATOMS: atom_id res chain seq x y z
N MET A 1 30.74 -4.41 43.15
CA MET A 1 30.27 -5.06 41.91
C MET A 1 29.11 -4.33 41.25
N LYS A 2 28.09 -3.82 41.97
CA LYS A 2 26.92 -3.11 41.37
C LYS A 2 27.26 -1.82 40.57
N SER A 3 28.34 -1.12 40.89
CA SER A 3 28.73 0.13 40.19
C SER A 3 29.42 -0.12 38.85
N PHE A 4 30.15 -1.22 38.72
CA PHE A 4 30.87 -1.58 37.49
C PHE A 4 29.91 -2.05 36.39
N THR A 5 28.93 -2.89 36.71
CA THR A 5 27.89 -3.32 35.77
C THR A 5 27.01 -2.17 35.28
N SER A 6 26.74 -1.19 36.17
CA SER A 6 25.97 0.01 35.81
C SER A 6 26.75 0.93 34.86
N ARG A 7 28.06 1.02 34.98
CA ARG A 7 28.90 1.80 34.04
C ARG A 7 29.00 1.13 32.68
N LEU A 8 29.25 -0.17 32.63
CA LEU A 8 29.26 -0.92 31.36
C LEU A 8 27.93 -0.83 30.63
N TRP A 9 26.80 -0.92 31.34
CA TRP A 9 25.48 -0.77 30.75
C TRP A 9 25.26 0.63 30.17
N LYS A 10 25.65 1.68 30.87
CA LYS A 10 25.55 3.05 30.38
C LYS A 10 26.43 3.28 29.17
N THR A 11 27.67 2.79 29.19
CA THR A 11 28.57 2.93 28.02
C THR A 11 28.07 2.18 26.80
N SER A 12 27.50 0.99 26.97
CA SER A 12 26.91 0.25 25.83
C SER A 12 25.69 0.96 25.26
N ILE A 13 24.80 1.53 26.06
CA ILE A 13 23.65 2.31 25.59
C ILE A 13 24.12 3.55 24.82
N ILE A 14 25.09 4.30 25.35
CA ILE A 14 25.62 5.49 24.68
C ILE A 14 26.29 5.12 23.35
N LEU A 15 27.07 4.05 23.32
CA LEU A 15 27.71 3.56 22.10
C LEU A 15 26.66 3.15 21.05
N THR A 16 25.66 2.41 21.46
CA THR A 16 24.56 2.01 20.57
C THR A 16 23.80 3.23 20.03
N ALA A 17 23.44 4.18 20.90
CA ALA A 17 22.79 5.40 20.48
C ALA A 17 23.64 6.23 19.51
N PHE A 18 24.96 6.30 19.75
CA PHE A 18 25.89 6.96 18.86
C PHE A 18 25.95 6.30 17.48
N ILE A 19 26.07 4.96 17.42
CA ILE A 19 26.07 4.21 16.15
C ILE A 19 24.78 4.46 15.35
N PHE A 20 23.62 4.43 16.02
CA PHE A 20 22.33 4.71 15.35
C PHE A 20 22.13 6.18 14.97
N SER A 21 22.85 7.11 15.61
CA SER A 21 22.80 8.52 15.25
C SER A 21 23.67 8.87 14.04
N LEU A 22 24.68 8.07 13.69
CA LEU A 22 25.60 8.33 12.58
C LEU A 22 24.90 8.54 11.23
N PRO A 23 23.95 7.67 10.79
CA PRO A 23 23.24 7.90 9.54
C PRO A 23 22.43 9.20 9.53
N ILE A 24 21.83 9.55 10.69
CA ILE A 24 21.06 10.78 10.84
C ILE A 24 21.99 12.01 10.75
N MET A 25 23.15 11.92 11.39
CA MET A 25 24.16 12.98 11.36
C MET A 25 24.73 13.21 9.96
N THR A 26 24.97 12.14 9.18
CA THR A 26 25.40 12.26 7.78
C THR A 26 24.33 12.93 6.92
N ILE A 27 23.05 12.59 7.07
CA ILE A 27 21.95 13.27 6.37
C ILE A 27 21.90 14.76 6.77
N LEU A 28 22.00 15.06 8.06
CA LEU A 28 21.99 16.45 8.53
C LEU A 28 23.20 17.25 8.03
N SER A 29 24.38 16.64 7.94
CA SER A 29 25.57 17.31 7.40
C SER A 29 25.44 17.67 5.92
N SER A 30 24.71 16.86 5.14
CA SER A 30 24.46 17.12 3.73
C SER A 30 23.61 18.38 3.49
N PHE A 31 22.84 18.85 4.48
CA PHE A 31 22.13 20.13 4.39
C PHE A 31 23.04 21.35 4.54
N ILE A 32 24.25 21.17 5.07
CA ILE A 32 25.22 22.26 5.31
C ILE A 32 26.13 22.44 4.08
N GLU A 33 26.25 21.41 3.26
CA GLU A 33 27.04 21.50 2.02
C GLU A 33 26.32 22.40 1.01
N PRO A 34 27.03 23.33 0.33
CA PRO A 34 26.41 24.15 -0.70
C PRO A 34 25.87 23.24 -1.80
N SER A 35 24.59 23.35 -2.09
CA SER A 35 23.96 22.67 -3.22
C SER A 35 24.62 23.16 -4.52
N GLY A 36 25.55 22.35 -5.07
CA GLY A 36 26.30 22.68 -6.24
C GLY A 36 25.47 22.69 -7.52
N GLU A 37 26.14 22.82 -8.67
CA GLU A 37 25.55 22.83 -10.02
C GLU A 37 24.53 21.71 -10.28
N ASN A 38 24.65 20.58 -9.59
CA ASN A 38 23.71 19.46 -9.67
C ASN A 38 22.30 19.83 -9.20
N TRP A 39 22.14 20.72 -8.22
CA TRP A 39 20.82 21.14 -7.73
C TRP A 39 20.09 22.06 -8.72
N GLU A 40 20.81 23.00 -9.34
CA GLU A 40 20.22 23.86 -10.36
C GLU A 40 19.81 23.03 -11.59
N HIS A 41 20.67 22.12 -12.03
CA HIS A 41 20.34 21.21 -13.13
C HIS A 41 19.15 20.31 -12.82
N LEU A 42 19.06 19.77 -11.61
CA LEU A 42 17.94 18.95 -11.17
C LEU A 42 16.63 19.75 -11.16
N LYS A 43 16.67 20.98 -10.63
CA LYS A 43 15.52 21.87 -10.54
C LYS A 43 14.97 22.26 -11.90
N ASP A 44 15.84 22.56 -12.85
CA ASP A 44 15.45 23.08 -14.16
C ASP A 44 15.05 21.98 -15.15
N SER A 45 15.51 20.73 -14.95
CA SER A 45 15.28 19.65 -15.92
C SER A 45 14.22 18.65 -15.53
N VAL A 46 14.25 18.07 -14.32
CA VAL A 46 13.46 16.88 -14.01
C VAL A 46 12.64 16.96 -12.71
N LEU A 47 12.90 17.95 -11.85
CA LEU A 47 12.26 18.02 -10.53
C LEU A 47 10.73 18.11 -10.61
N SER A 48 10.20 18.91 -11.53
CA SER A 48 8.75 19.08 -11.71
C SER A 48 8.09 17.79 -12.15
N GLU A 49 8.73 17.05 -13.05
CA GLU A 49 8.23 15.76 -13.54
C GLU A 49 8.26 14.70 -12.43
N TYR A 50 9.33 14.65 -11.63
CA TYR A 50 9.42 13.72 -10.51
C TYR A 50 8.38 14.01 -9.44
N ILE A 51 8.15 15.26 -9.08
CA ILE A 51 7.11 15.65 -8.13
C ILE A 51 5.73 15.25 -8.65
N TYR A 52 5.43 15.55 -9.91
CA TYR A 52 4.16 15.20 -10.52
C TYR A 52 3.92 13.69 -10.53
N ASN A 53 4.90 12.93 -11.01
CA ASN A 53 4.81 11.46 -11.06
C ASN A 53 4.69 10.84 -9.67
N SER A 54 5.42 11.33 -8.68
CA SER A 54 5.33 10.86 -7.29
C SER A 54 3.97 11.17 -6.66
N LEU A 55 3.43 12.35 -6.88
CA LEU A 55 2.09 12.71 -6.40
C LEU A 55 1.00 11.88 -7.06
N LEU A 56 1.11 11.66 -8.38
CA LEU A 56 0.16 10.86 -9.13
C LEU A 56 0.23 9.38 -8.71
N LEU A 57 1.43 8.85 -8.53
CA LEU A 57 1.65 7.50 -8.02
C LEU A 57 1.07 7.33 -6.62
N THR A 58 1.43 8.20 -5.70
CA THR A 58 1.00 8.13 -4.29
C THR A 58 -0.52 8.25 -4.16
N SER A 59 -1.13 9.22 -4.86
CA SER A 59 -2.58 9.40 -4.85
C SER A 59 -3.30 8.23 -5.51
N GLY A 60 -2.81 7.76 -6.66
CA GLY A 60 -3.39 6.64 -7.39
C GLY A 60 -3.35 5.34 -6.59
N VAL A 61 -2.19 5.00 -6.01
CA VAL A 61 -2.03 3.82 -5.15
C VAL A 61 -2.88 3.96 -3.88
N GLY A 62 -2.89 5.14 -3.26
CA GLY A 62 -3.70 5.41 -2.08
C GLY A 62 -5.19 5.18 -2.33
N VAL A 63 -5.73 5.72 -3.42
CA VAL A 63 -7.13 5.50 -3.82
C VAL A 63 -7.39 4.04 -4.15
N GLY A 64 -6.52 3.39 -4.92
CA GLY A 64 -6.63 1.98 -5.27
C GLY A 64 -6.65 1.07 -4.03
N ALA A 65 -5.70 1.26 -3.12
CA ALA A 65 -5.62 0.51 -1.87
C ALA A 65 -6.84 0.74 -0.96
N LEU A 66 -7.34 1.98 -0.89
CA LEU A 66 -8.58 2.31 -0.16
C LEU A 66 -9.78 1.59 -0.74
N VAL A 67 -10.01 1.70 -2.05
CA VAL A 67 -11.17 1.11 -2.71
C VAL A 67 -11.17 -0.41 -2.56
N ILE A 68 -10.05 -1.05 -2.86
CA ILE A 68 -9.93 -2.51 -2.75
C ILE A 68 -9.99 -2.96 -1.28
N GLY A 69 -9.21 -2.33 -0.40
CA GLY A 69 -9.11 -2.70 1.01
C GLY A 69 -10.42 -2.53 1.77
N VAL A 70 -11.09 -1.39 1.64
CA VAL A 70 -12.36 -1.14 2.34
C VAL A 70 -13.49 -2.01 1.80
N SER A 71 -13.58 -2.16 0.46
CA SER A 71 -14.62 -2.97 -0.17
C SER A 71 -14.49 -4.45 0.23
N THR A 72 -13.29 -5.00 0.16
CA THR A 72 -13.03 -6.40 0.55
C THR A 72 -13.20 -6.62 2.05
N ALA A 73 -12.83 -5.64 2.89
CA ALA A 73 -13.06 -5.67 4.33
C ALA A 73 -14.56 -5.72 4.66
N TRP A 74 -15.35 -4.88 4.02
CA TRP A 74 -16.80 -4.86 4.19
C TRP A 74 -17.43 -6.17 3.74
N LEU A 75 -17.12 -6.66 2.54
CA LEU A 75 -17.64 -7.92 2.00
C LEU A 75 -17.32 -9.10 2.91
N THR A 76 -16.07 -9.19 3.39
CA THR A 76 -15.65 -10.31 4.24
C THR A 76 -16.15 -10.22 5.68
N THR A 77 -16.65 -9.09 6.13
CA THR A 77 -17.24 -8.94 7.48
C THR A 77 -18.75 -9.06 7.44
N MET A 78 -19.41 -8.30 6.59
CA MET A 78 -20.87 -8.10 6.63
C MET A 78 -21.65 -9.04 5.68
N CYS A 79 -21.01 -9.55 4.62
CA CYS A 79 -21.70 -10.42 3.67
C CYS A 79 -21.48 -11.90 4.01
N LYS A 80 -22.51 -12.72 3.70
CA LYS A 80 -22.44 -14.17 3.77
C LYS A 80 -22.33 -14.71 2.35
N PHE A 81 -21.22 -15.38 2.04
CA PHE A 81 -21.00 -16.03 0.75
C PHE A 81 -20.19 -17.32 0.93
N PRO A 82 -20.30 -18.28 0.00
CA PRO A 82 -19.53 -19.51 0.06
C PRO A 82 -18.04 -19.20 -0.05
N GLY A 83 -17.20 -19.88 0.74
CA GLY A 83 -15.75 -19.67 0.71
C GLY A 83 -15.26 -18.46 1.51
N LYS A 84 -16.12 -17.70 2.19
CA LYS A 84 -15.74 -16.51 3.00
C LYS A 84 -14.51 -16.76 3.87
N LYS A 85 -14.43 -17.88 4.56
CA LYS A 85 -13.29 -18.22 5.44
C LYS A 85 -11.96 -18.29 4.67
N LEU A 86 -12.00 -18.83 3.46
CA LEU A 86 -10.83 -18.93 2.59
C LEU A 86 -10.42 -17.53 2.09
N PHE A 87 -11.37 -16.72 1.62
CA PHE A 87 -11.09 -15.38 1.12
C PHE A 87 -10.50 -14.47 2.18
N VAL A 88 -10.88 -14.60 3.45
CA VAL A 88 -10.28 -13.83 4.56
C VAL A 88 -8.76 -14.00 4.62
N TRP A 89 -8.26 -15.20 4.36
CA TRP A 89 -6.82 -15.48 4.36
C TRP A 89 -6.15 -15.17 3.01
N LEU A 90 -6.81 -15.48 1.90
CA LEU A 90 -6.28 -15.21 0.56
C LEU A 90 -6.03 -13.71 0.32
N LEU A 91 -6.88 -12.84 0.85
CA LEU A 91 -6.73 -11.40 0.74
C LEU A 91 -5.50 -10.85 1.50
N LEU A 92 -4.92 -11.62 2.41
CA LEU A 92 -3.68 -11.27 3.10
C LEU A 92 -2.43 -11.80 2.40
N LEU A 93 -2.58 -12.67 1.41
CA LEU A 93 -1.47 -13.33 0.71
C LEU A 93 -0.45 -12.35 0.10
N PRO A 94 -0.84 -11.20 -0.50
CA PRO A 94 0.12 -10.26 -1.03
C PRO A 94 1.09 -9.72 0.04
N MET A 95 0.65 -9.65 1.29
CA MET A 95 1.48 -9.21 2.43
C MET A 95 2.59 -10.21 2.81
N ALA A 96 2.43 -11.48 2.44
CA ALA A 96 3.40 -12.54 2.72
C ALA A 96 4.64 -12.48 1.80
N MET A 97 4.57 -11.71 0.74
CA MET A 97 5.67 -11.56 -0.23
C MET A 97 6.23 -10.14 -0.20
N PRO A 98 7.56 -9.98 -0.28
CA PRO A 98 8.16 -8.67 -0.45
C PRO A 98 7.61 -7.96 -1.70
N ALA A 99 7.26 -6.69 -1.56
CA ALA A 99 6.58 -5.94 -2.62
C ALA A 99 7.35 -5.93 -3.96
N TYR A 100 8.68 -5.88 -3.92
CA TYR A 100 9.51 -5.92 -5.12
C TYR A 100 9.43 -7.26 -5.87
N ILE A 101 9.30 -8.39 -5.15
CA ILE A 101 9.14 -9.72 -5.78
C ILE A 101 7.79 -9.79 -6.49
N VAL A 102 6.75 -9.29 -5.85
CA VAL A 102 5.41 -9.25 -6.43
C VAL A 102 5.41 -8.36 -7.67
N ALA A 103 5.98 -7.16 -7.58
CA ALA A 103 6.09 -6.25 -8.73
C ALA A 103 6.84 -6.87 -9.90
N TYR A 104 7.97 -7.52 -9.63
CA TYR A 104 8.75 -8.23 -10.66
C TYR A 104 7.95 -9.37 -11.31
N THR A 105 7.29 -10.18 -10.50
CA THR A 105 6.49 -11.33 -10.97
C THR A 105 5.33 -10.86 -11.85
N TYR A 106 4.59 -9.86 -11.41
CA TYR A 106 3.48 -9.33 -12.20
C TYR A 106 3.98 -8.65 -13.48
N THR A 107 5.07 -7.89 -13.41
CA THR A 107 5.66 -7.30 -14.62
C THR A 107 5.99 -8.41 -15.63
N GLY A 108 6.65 -9.49 -15.19
CA GLY A 108 6.95 -10.61 -16.06
C GLY A 108 5.70 -11.35 -16.59
N MET A 109 4.63 -11.44 -15.78
CA MET A 109 3.37 -12.08 -16.20
C MET A 109 2.62 -11.27 -17.26
N PHE A 110 2.56 -9.95 -17.11
CA PHE A 110 1.77 -9.07 -17.97
C PHE A 110 2.58 -8.39 -19.06
N ASP A 111 3.90 -8.59 -19.09
CA ASP A 111 4.75 -8.11 -20.19
C ASP A 111 4.33 -8.74 -21.52
N TYR A 112 4.75 -8.12 -22.60
CA TYR A 112 4.40 -8.50 -23.97
C TYR A 112 4.70 -9.97 -24.30
N ALA A 113 5.85 -10.47 -23.87
CA ALA A 113 6.26 -11.88 -24.01
C ALA A 113 5.78 -12.76 -22.84
N GLY A 114 5.03 -12.18 -21.90
CA GLY A 114 4.59 -12.86 -20.69
C GLY A 114 3.49 -13.90 -20.95
N PRO A 115 3.31 -14.84 -19.98
CA PRO A 115 2.37 -15.95 -20.13
C PRO A 115 0.93 -15.50 -20.33
N VAL A 116 0.52 -14.38 -19.75
CA VAL A 116 -0.86 -13.88 -19.88
C VAL A 116 -1.17 -13.46 -21.29
N GLN A 117 -0.33 -12.61 -21.90
CA GLN A 117 -0.55 -12.16 -23.28
C GLN A 117 -0.36 -13.30 -24.28
N THR A 118 0.56 -14.21 -24.00
CA THR A 118 0.74 -15.41 -24.83
C THR A 118 -0.48 -16.33 -24.78
N ALA A 119 -1.09 -16.52 -23.60
CA ALA A 119 -2.31 -17.29 -23.47
C ALA A 119 -3.50 -16.62 -24.19
N ILE A 120 -3.65 -15.30 -24.08
CA ILE A 120 -4.69 -14.57 -24.82
C ILE A 120 -4.54 -14.80 -26.32
N ARG A 121 -3.34 -14.64 -26.86
CA ARG A 121 -3.06 -14.85 -28.29
C ARG A 121 -3.33 -16.28 -28.74
N SER A 122 -2.96 -17.28 -27.92
CA SER A 122 -3.18 -18.69 -28.24
C SER A 122 -4.67 -19.05 -28.23
N TRP A 123 -5.50 -18.43 -27.39
CA TRP A 123 -6.94 -18.71 -27.30
C TRP A 123 -7.77 -17.96 -28.34
N THR A 124 -7.38 -16.72 -28.65
CA THR A 124 -8.14 -15.86 -29.58
C THR A 124 -7.66 -15.95 -31.02
N GLY A 125 -6.42 -16.44 -31.25
CA GLY A 125 -5.78 -16.40 -32.55
C GLY A 125 -5.34 -14.98 -32.98
N TRP A 126 -5.40 -14.00 -32.08
CA TRP A 126 -5.04 -12.62 -32.37
C TRP A 126 -3.54 -12.46 -32.58
N GLY A 127 -3.19 -11.65 -33.56
CA GLY A 127 -1.81 -11.23 -33.80
C GLY A 127 -1.37 -10.14 -32.80
N LEU A 128 -0.13 -9.74 -32.95
CA LEU A 128 0.56 -8.80 -32.05
C LEU A 128 -0.03 -7.38 -32.02
N ARG A 129 -0.82 -6.99 -33.03
CA ARG A 129 -1.40 -5.65 -33.18
C ARG A 129 -2.93 -5.64 -33.18
N ASP A 130 -3.55 -6.79 -32.99
CA ASP A 130 -5.01 -6.93 -33.13
C ASP A 130 -5.76 -6.53 -31.86
N TYR A 131 -5.05 -6.35 -30.73
CA TYR A 131 -5.64 -5.94 -29.45
C TYR A 131 -4.78 -4.92 -28.73
N TYR A 132 -5.45 -4.05 -27.97
CA TYR A 132 -4.78 -3.11 -27.08
C TYR A 132 -4.59 -3.75 -25.71
N PHE A 133 -3.35 -3.85 -25.27
CA PHE A 133 -3.01 -4.26 -23.92
C PHE A 133 -2.22 -3.14 -23.24
N PRO A 134 -2.66 -2.65 -22.07
CA PRO A 134 -1.97 -1.58 -21.38
C PRO A 134 -0.53 -1.98 -21.05
N GLN A 135 0.40 -1.07 -21.28
CA GLN A 135 1.80 -1.32 -20.94
C GLN A 135 1.94 -1.41 -19.42
N ILE A 136 2.40 -2.57 -18.94
CA ILE A 136 2.62 -2.77 -17.51
C ILE A 136 3.74 -1.87 -16.97
N ARG A 137 4.76 -1.59 -17.77
CA ARG A 137 5.88 -0.69 -17.45
C ARG A 137 5.49 0.77 -17.71
N SER A 138 4.43 1.20 -17.08
CA SER A 138 3.92 2.57 -17.12
C SER A 138 3.50 3.01 -15.73
N LEU A 139 3.31 4.32 -15.53
CA LEU A 139 2.83 4.86 -14.27
C LEU A 139 1.47 4.24 -13.87
N GLY A 140 0.56 4.07 -14.84
CA GLY A 140 -0.72 3.40 -14.61
C GLY A 140 -0.56 1.93 -14.20
N GLY A 141 0.33 1.20 -14.86
CA GLY A 141 0.69 -0.16 -14.47
C GLY A 141 1.24 -0.23 -13.05
N ALA A 142 2.16 0.66 -12.69
CA ALA A 142 2.71 0.75 -11.34
C ALA A 142 1.62 1.04 -10.29
N ILE A 143 0.69 1.98 -10.56
CA ILE A 143 -0.44 2.28 -9.67
C ILE A 143 -1.30 1.03 -9.42
N VAL A 144 -1.70 0.33 -10.47
CA VAL A 144 -2.53 -0.88 -10.33
C VAL A 144 -1.79 -1.95 -9.54
N MET A 145 -0.53 -2.21 -9.88
CA MET A 145 0.28 -3.22 -9.25
C MET A 145 0.50 -2.96 -7.75
N LEU A 146 0.95 -1.75 -7.42
CA LEU A 146 1.20 -1.37 -6.03
C LEU A 146 -0.10 -1.30 -5.22
N SER A 147 -1.22 -0.91 -5.82
CA SER A 147 -2.54 -1.00 -5.17
C SER A 147 -2.89 -2.43 -4.80
N LEU A 148 -2.63 -3.40 -5.71
CA LEU A 148 -2.87 -4.83 -5.46
C LEU A 148 -1.91 -5.45 -4.45
N VAL A 149 -0.77 -4.84 -4.20
CA VAL A 149 0.19 -5.30 -3.18
C VAL A 149 -0.10 -4.67 -1.81
N LEU A 150 -0.50 -3.39 -1.78
CA LEU A 150 -0.60 -2.60 -0.56
C LEU A 150 -2.01 -2.53 0.04
N TYR A 151 -3.08 -2.93 -0.70
CA TYR A 151 -4.44 -2.93 -0.13
C TYR A 151 -4.60 -3.76 1.16
N PRO A 152 -3.82 -4.84 1.43
CA PRO A 152 -4.01 -5.62 2.64
C PRO A 152 -3.78 -4.83 3.94
N TYR A 153 -2.97 -3.77 3.92
CA TYR A 153 -2.80 -2.88 5.07
C TYR A 153 -4.12 -2.19 5.43
N VAL A 154 -4.80 -1.64 4.42
CA VAL A 154 -6.12 -1.03 4.59
C VAL A 154 -7.17 -2.08 4.94
N TYR A 155 -7.17 -3.22 4.25
CA TYR A 155 -8.09 -4.33 4.49
C TYR A 155 -8.06 -4.81 5.94
N LEU A 156 -6.87 -5.05 6.50
CA LEU A 156 -6.70 -5.61 7.82
C LEU A 156 -7.27 -4.67 8.90
N LEU A 157 -6.95 -3.38 8.84
CA LEU A 157 -7.40 -2.41 9.82
C LEU A 157 -8.88 -2.06 9.64
N ALA A 158 -9.35 -1.90 8.41
CA ALA A 158 -10.77 -1.71 8.13
C ALA A 158 -11.60 -2.91 8.58
N ARG A 159 -11.12 -4.14 8.31
CA ARG A 159 -11.80 -5.36 8.73
C ARG A 159 -11.92 -5.47 10.25
N THR A 160 -10.86 -5.19 10.99
CA THR A 160 -10.91 -5.21 12.46
C THR A 160 -11.89 -4.17 13.00
N ALA A 161 -11.93 -2.98 12.42
CA ALA A 161 -12.89 -1.94 12.80
C ALA A 161 -14.33 -2.38 12.51
N PHE A 162 -14.61 -2.96 11.34
CA PHE A 162 -15.94 -3.48 11.03
C PHE A 162 -16.37 -4.64 11.93
N LEU A 163 -15.44 -5.51 12.35
CA LEU A 163 -15.72 -6.59 13.30
C LEU A 163 -16.02 -6.09 14.71
N GLN A 164 -15.43 -4.96 15.11
CA GLN A 164 -15.65 -4.33 16.42
C GLN A 164 -16.95 -3.52 16.48
N GLN A 165 -17.53 -3.16 15.32
CA GLN A 165 -18.84 -2.53 15.28
C GLN A 165 -19.88 -3.49 15.84
N SER A 166 -20.65 -3.03 16.82
CA SER A 166 -21.71 -3.87 17.39
C SER A 166 -22.75 -4.20 16.32
N VAL A 167 -23.16 -5.46 16.27
CA VAL A 167 -24.22 -5.94 15.35
C VAL A 167 -25.47 -5.06 15.49
N GLY A 168 -25.78 -4.61 16.71
CA GLY A 168 -26.90 -3.72 17.00
C GLY A 168 -26.91 -2.41 16.23
N VAL A 169 -25.75 -1.79 15.98
CA VAL A 169 -25.70 -0.53 15.21
C VAL A 169 -26.14 -0.73 13.76
N ILE A 170 -25.72 -1.84 13.15
CA ILE A 170 -26.14 -2.20 11.79
C ILE A 170 -27.61 -2.61 11.76
N GLU A 171 -28.10 -3.36 12.77
CA GLU A 171 -29.49 -3.74 12.89
C GLU A 171 -30.41 -2.53 13.10
N VAL A 172 -30.02 -1.58 13.93
CA VAL A 172 -30.76 -0.31 14.09
C VAL A 172 -30.84 0.46 12.78
N SER A 173 -29.76 0.55 12.02
CA SER A 173 -29.80 1.22 10.71
C SER A 173 -30.78 0.55 9.76
N ARG A 174 -30.87 -0.79 9.78
CA ARG A 174 -31.83 -1.56 8.99
C ARG A 174 -33.27 -1.39 9.48
N SER A 175 -33.48 -1.32 10.78
CA SER A 175 -34.79 -1.03 11.38
C SER A 175 -35.33 0.36 10.98
N LEU A 176 -34.40 1.31 10.72
CA LEU A 176 -34.69 2.62 10.16
C LEU A 176 -34.84 2.59 8.63
N ASN A 177 -35.06 1.43 8.04
CA ASN A 177 -35.26 1.22 6.61
C ASN A 177 -34.06 1.61 5.71
N CYS A 178 -32.83 1.66 6.25
CA CYS A 178 -31.65 1.89 5.45
C CYS A 178 -31.31 0.65 4.60
N SER A 179 -31.04 0.87 3.32
CA SER A 179 -30.49 -0.18 2.45
C SER A 179 -29.08 -0.62 2.91
N PRO A 180 -28.59 -1.80 2.50
CA PRO A 180 -27.24 -2.26 2.86
C PRO A 180 -26.13 -1.27 2.47
N TRP A 181 -26.27 -0.57 1.33
CA TRP A 181 -25.36 0.45 0.87
C TRP A 181 -25.42 1.74 1.72
N GLN A 182 -26.64 2.14 2.11
CA GLN A 182 -26.83 3.27 3.02
C GLN A 182 -26.22 2.97 4.40
N SER A 183 -26.44 1.75 4.93
CA SER A 183 -25.81 1.33 6.18
C SER A 183 -24.27 1.35 6.09
N PHE A 184 -23.72 0.97 4.95
CA PHE A 184 -22.27 1.08 4.72
C PHE A 184 -21.78 2.53 4.75
N TYR A 185 -22.37 3.40 3.92
CA TYR A 185 -21.87 4.77 3.77
C TYR A 185 -22.17 5.68 4.97
N TRP A 186 -23.34 5.52 5.58
CA TRP A 186 -23.79 6.41 6.65
C TRP A 186 -23.41 5.93 8.06
N VAL A 187 -23.12 4.65 8.23
CA VAL A 187 -22.86 4.06 9.54
C VAL A 187 -21.52 3.36 9.58
N GLY A 188 -21.32 2.32 8.75
CA GLY A 188 -20.15 1.46 8.81
C GLY A 188 -18.85 2.19 8.50
N LEU A 189 -18.81 2.89 7.37
CA LEU A 189 -17.62 3.62 6.93
C LEU A 189 -17.23 4.79 7.84
N PRO A 190 -18.15 5.65 8.29
CA PRO A 190 -17.82 6.71 9.24
C PRO A 190 -17.20 6.21 10.54
N LEU A 191 -17.72 5.13 11.10
CA LEU A 191 -17.18 4.53 12.32
C LEU A 191 -15.80 3.88 12.10
N ALA A 192 -15.53 3.39 10.90
CA ALA A 192 -14.25 2.78 10.54
C ALA A 192 -13.19 3.80 10.07
N ARG A 193 -13.54 5.08 9.87
CA ARG A 193 -12.62 6.11 9.34
C ARG A 193 -11.25 6.15 10.01
N PRO A 194 -11.13 6.13 11.36
CA PRO A 194 -9.80 6.19 12.00
C PRO A 194 -8.92 5.00 11.63
N ALA A 195 -9.50 3.79 11.60
CA ALA A 195 -8.79 2.57 11.24
C ALA A 195 -8.42 2.53 9.75
N VAL A 196 -9.32 2.99 8.88
CA VAL A 196 -9.07 3.12 7.43
C VAL A 196 -7.94 4.14 7.18
N ALA A 197 -7.95 5.28 7.87
CA ALA A 197 -6.89 6.28 7.77
C ALA A 197 -5.54 5.73 8.24
N ALA A 198 -5.51 5.00 9.35
CA ALA A 198 -4.31 4.32 9.83
C ALA A 198 -3.79 3.28 8.83
N GLY A 199 -4.68 2.47 8.25
CA GLY A 199 -4.33 1.50 7.21
C GLY A 199 -3.76 2.15 5.95
N LEU A 200 -4.36 3.25 5.52
CA LEU A 200 -3.85 4.04 4.40
C LEU A 200 -2.48 4.62 4.70
N SER A 201 -2.28 5.18 5.90
CA SER A 201 -0.98 5.74 6.30
C SER A 201 0.13 4.67 6.28
N LEU A 202 -0.17 3.45 6.75
CA LEU A 202 0.77 2.33 6.68
C LEU A 202 1.07 1.93 5.23
N ALA A 203 0.05 1.84 4.38
CA ALA A 203 0.24 1.53 2.95
C ALA A 203 1.09 2.58 2.24
N LEU A 204 0.87 3.87 2.51
CA LEU A 204 1.65 4.96 1.93
C LEU A 204 3.08 5.03 2.48
N MET A 205 3.27 4.66 3.75
CA MET A 205 4.59 4.57 4.36
C MET A 205 5.42 3.45 3.71
N GLU A 206 4.81 2.29 3.47
CA GLU A 206 5.44 1.19 2.74
C GLU A 206 5.74 1.56 1.28
N LEU A 207 4.82 2.26 0.62
CA LEU A 207 5.04 2.78 -0.73
C LEU A 207 6.26 3.72 -0.78
N SER A 208 6.42 4.60 0.21
CA SER A 208 7.57 5.51 0.29
C SER A 208 8.90 4.75 0.40
N LEU A 209 8.93 3.63 1.13
CA LEU A 209 10.13 2.79 1.26
C LEU A 209 10.50 2.06 -0.05
N ILE A 210 9.52 1.77 -0.90
CA ILE A 210 9.76 1.10 -2.19
C ILE A 210 10.22 2.10 -3.26
N HIS A 211 9.80 3.35 -3.14
CA HIS A 211 10.01 4.38 -4.16
C HIS A 211 11.35 5.14 -4.00
N ILE A 212 12.01 4.99 -2.85
CA ILE A 212 13.35 5.55 -2.62
C ILE A 212 14.38 4.63 -3.25
#